data_aed8a514b1351bfa9226f97930b152f4
#
_entry.id   aed8a514b1351bfa9226f97930b152f4
#
_cell.length_a   1.000
_cell.length_b   1.000
_cell.length_c   1.000
_cell.angle_alpha   90.00
_cell.angle_beta   90.00
_cell.angle_gamma   90.00
#
_symmetry.space_group_name_H-M   'P 1'
#
loop_
_entity.id
_entity.type
_entity.pdbx_description
1 polymer ?
#
loop_
_entity_poly.entity_id
_entity_poly.type
_entity_poly.pdbx_seq_one_letter_code
_entity_poly.pdbx_strand_id
1 'polypeptide(L)'
;MALAQLDIFEKMRGLYTPVMGIRRKVLVAVARLIREGRPPQAIEHIPYDIITHNTPTYRDCIFKERAVARERVRLALGQDLREFGAHEPIIDHPEPSLTTHRVVEKPYVAVIKIACERCARKSYVVSDQCMGCVARPCLNVCSKNAVKVTQGRSKIDRDKCVNCGRCAQVCPYNAILYRERPCESACGVDAIVADAEGFAEINNDTCVSCGLCVVSCPFGAIGEKSEMAQVLHAIRSGLPVWAELAPSFVGQFGPLATPQKILAAVRALGFAGTAEVAYGADIAILEEGEKVLEVFRERQADPAASRTFVGTSCCPSWVRAARHAFPDLATCIQDSSTPMVETAKRIKAQV
;
A
#
# COMPACT_ATOMS: atom_id res chain seq x y z
N MET A 1 -9.14 11.55 -27.76
CA MET A 1 -8.96 10.25 -27.06
C MET A 1 -8.83 10.36 -25.54
N ALA A 2 -8.42 11.49 -24.94
CA ALA A 2 -8.25 11.61 -23.49
C ALA A 2 -9.56 11.63 -22.66
N LEU A 3 -10.64 12.19 -23.19
CA LEU A 3 -11.93 12.29 -22.48
C LEU A 3 -12.68 10.95 -22.38
N ALA A 4 -12.54 10.06 -23.36
CA ALA A 4 -13.17 8.73 -23.32
C ALA A 4 -12.52 7.79 -22.29
N GLN A 5 -11.26 8.04 -21.88
CA GLN A 5 -10.59 7.25 -20.84
C GLN A 5 -11.06 7.61 -19.42
N LEU A 6 -11.44 8.87 -19.17
CA LEU A 6 -11.97 9.32 -17.87
C LEU A 6 -13.29 8.61 -17.52
N ASP A 7 -14.17 8.44 -18.50
CA ASP A 7 -15.49 7.80 -18.30
C ASP A 7 -15.40 6.30 -17.91
N ILE A 8 -14.33 5.62 -18.34
CA ILE A 8 -14.09 4.21 -17.94
C ILE A 8 -13.65 4.12 -16.47
N PHE A 9 -12.82 5.06 -16.02
CA PHE A 9 -12.32 5.06 -14.64
C PHE A 9 -13.39 5.41 -13.61
N GLU A 10 -14.35 6.27 -13.96
CA GLU A 10 -15.49 6.59 -13.10
C GLU A 10 -16.42 5.39 -12.87
N LYS A 11 -16.47 4.46 -13.80
CA LYS A 11 -17.27 3.23 -13.73
C LYS A 11 -16.56 2.06 -13.05
N MET A 12 -15.28 2.20 -12.73
CA MET A 12 -14.51 1.17 -12.05
C MET A 12 -14.81 1.19 -10.54
N ARG A 13 -14.69 0.02 -9.93
CA ARG A 13 -14.81 -0.14 -8.49
C ARG A 13 -13.73 0.66 -7.77
N GLY A 14 -14.13 1.47 -6.78
CA GLY A 14 -13.26 2.25 -5.92
C GLY A 14 -13.18 3.73 -6.31
N LEU A 15 -12.54 4.51 -5.46
CA LEU A 15 -12.33 5.94 -5.68
C LEU A 15 -11.18 6.17 -6.67
N TYR A 16 -11.45 6.92 -7.73
CA TYR A 16 -10.41 7.40 -8.62
C TYR A 16 -9.74 8.64 -8.04
N THR A 17 -8.41 8.60 -7.91
CA THR A 17 -7.60 9.74 -7.50
C THR A 17 -6.51 10.03 -8.54
N PRO A 18 -6.02 11.28 -8.66
CA PRO A 18 -4.87 11.60 -9.53
C PRO A 18 -3.66 10.71 -9.25
N VAL A 19 -3.42 10.35 -8.00
CA VAL A 19 -2.34 9.43 -7.60
C VAL A 19 -2.51 8.04 -8.26
N MET A 20 -3.73 7.48 -8.22
CA MET A 20 -4.03 6.21 -8.89
C MET A 20 -3.88 6.32 -10.40
N GLY A 21 -4.29 7.44 -10.99
CA GLY A 21 -4.12 7.71 -12.41
C GLY A 21 -2.66 7.68 -12.84
N ILE A 22 -1.78 8.36 -12.12
CA ILE A 22 -0.34 8.35 -12.40
C ILE A 22 0.26 6.95 -12.21
N ARG A 23 -0.08 6.24 -11.13
CA ARG A 23 0.37 4.84 -10.93
C ARG A 23 0.02 3.95 -12.12
N ARG A 24 -1.23 3.99 -12.57
CA ARG A 24 -1.68 3.21 -13.74
C ARG A 24 -0.94 3.58 -15.01
N LYS A 25 -0.74 4.89 -15.28
CA LYS A 25 0.04 5.35 -16.44
C LYS A 25 1.46 4.80 -16.42
N VAL A 26 2.14 4.83 -15.27
CA VAL A 26 3.49 4.26 -15.12
C VAL A 26 3.48 2.76 -15.42
N LEU A 27 2.60 1.98 -14.76
CA LEU A 27 2.50 0.53 -14.97
C LEU A 27 2.21 0.19 -16.44
N VAL A 28 1.28 0.90 -17.08
CA VAL A 28 0.94 0.69 -18.50
C VAL A 28 2.12 1.04 -19.41
N ALA A 29 2.84 2.12 -19.15
CA ALA A 29 4.00 2.52 -19.95
C ALA A 29 5.13 1.49 -19.87
N VAL A 30 5.47 1.03 -18.65
CA VAL A 30 6.45 -0.03 -18.43
C VAL A 30 6.01 -1.34 -19.11
N ALA A 31 4.74 -1.73 -18.95
CA ALA A 31 4.21 -2.95 -19.56
C ALA A 31 4.29 -2.92 -21.08
N ARG A 32 3.92 -1.81 -21.71
CA ARG A 32 3.99 -1.63 -23.17
C ARG A 32 5.43 -1.72 -23.66
N LEU A 33 6.35 -1.03 -23.00
CA LEU A 33 7.77 -1.03 -23.36
C LEU A 33 8.34 -2.44 -23.38
N ILE A 34 8.07 -3.23 -22.34
CA ILE A 34 8.56 -4.61 -22.25
C ILE A 34 7.89 -5.50 -23.30
N ARG A 35 6.57 -5.40 -23.48
CA ARG A 35 5.80 -6.17 -24.44
C ARG A 35 6.26 -5.92 -25.88
N GLU A 36 6.52 -4.63 -26.22
CA GLU A 36 6.97 -4.22 -27.55
C GLU A 36 8.44 -4.53 -27.79
N GLY A 37 9.18 -4.94 -26.79
CA GLY A 37 10.61 -5.23 -26.89
C GLY A 37 11.47 -4.02 -27.17
N ARG A 38 11.04 -2.86 -26.69
CA ARG A 38 11.84 -1.65 -26.85
C ARG A 38 13.15 -1.75 -26.07
N PRO A 39 14.18 -1.04 -26.55
CA PRO A 39 15.48 -1.05 -25.88
C PRO A 39 15.34 -0.50 -24.45
N PRO A 40 16.08 -1.03 -23.47
CA PRO A 40 16.01 -0.60 -22.06
C PRO A 40 16.16 0.91 -21.87
N GLN A 41 16.94 1.60 -22.73
CA GLN A 41 17.14 3.04 -22.72
C GLN A 41 15.84 3.85 -22.82
N ALA A 42 14.81 3.29 -23.47
CA ALA A 42 13.49 3.92 -23.58
C ALA A 42 12.78 4.07 -22.21
N ILE A 43 13.19 3.31 -21.19
CA ILE A 43 12.63 3.40 -19.83
C ILE A 43 12.89 4.80 -19.24
N GLU A 44 14.03 5.42 -19.52
CA GLU A 44 14.37 6.75 -19.04
C GLU A 44 13.41 7.85 -19.53
N HIS A 45 12.75 7.64 -20.66
CA HIS A 45 11.81 8.59 -21.24
C HIS A 45 10.41 8.49 -20.67
N ILE A 46 10.04 7.36 -20.02
CA ILE A 46 8.68 7.14 -19.49
C ILE A 46 8.15 8.30 -18.62
N PRO A 47 8.92 8.91 -17.70
CA PRO A 47 8.43 10.05 -16.93
C PRO A 47 8.03 11.25 -17.80
N TYR A 48 8.70 11.46 -18.91
CA TYR A 48 8.43 12.55 -19.86
C TYR A 48 7.26 12.22 -20.78
N ASP A 49 7.09 10.96 -21.16
CA ASP A 49 5.96 10.48 -21.98
C ASP A 49 4.64 10.53 -21.20
N ILE A 50 4.70 10.34 -19.88
CA ILE A 50 3.51 10.39 -19.01
C ILE A 50 3.18 11.83 -18.63
N ILE A 51 4.21 12.66 -18.38
CA ILE A 51 4.10 14.05 -17.93
C ILE A 51 4.61 14.94 -19.06
N THR A 52 3.77 15.12 -20.07
CA THR A 52 4.08 15.82 -21.32
C THR A 52 3.97 17.34 -21.22
N HIS A 53 3.22 17.85 -20.23
CA HIS A 53 3.00 19.29 -20.06
C HIS A 53 4.24 20.01 -19.55
N ASN A 54 4.32 21.31 -19.87
CA ASN A 54 5.36 22.17 -19.36
C ASN A 54 4.98 22.88 -18.05
N THR A 55 3.73 22.73 -17.62
CA THR A 55 3.19 23.25 -16.36
C THR A 55 2.83 22.13 -15.42
N PRO A 56 2.97 22.31 -14.10
CA PRO A 56 2.57 21.30 -13.11
C PRO A 56 1.07 20.99 -13.20
N THR A 57 0.69 19.73 -13.01
CA THR A 57 -0.71 19.28 -13.13
C THR A 57 -1.33 18.83 -11.82
N TYR A 58 -0.57 18.17 -10.96
CA TYR A 58 -1.04 17.62 -9.68
C TYR A 58 -0.11 17.93 -8.50
N ARG A 59 1.01 18.61 -8.75
CA ARG A 59 1.94 19.14 -7.76
C ARG A 59 2.33 20.57 -8.13
N ASP A 60 3.11 21.19 -7.27
CA ASP A 60 3.63 22.55 -7.41
C ASP A 60 4.78 22.69 -8.43
N CYS A 61 5.45 21.58 -8.77
CA CYS A 61 6.64 21.59 -9.62
C CYS A 61 6.66 20.40 -10.59
N ILE A 62 6.79 20.66 -11.89
CA ILE A 62 6.86 19.63 -12.92
C ILE A 62 8.09 18.74 -12.80
N PHE A 63 9.22 19.27 -12.36
CA PHE A 63 10.43 18.48 -12.13
C PHE A 63 10.22 17.49 -10.98
N LYS A 64 9.50 17.90 -9.94
CA LYS A 64 9.10 17.04 -8.83
C LYS A 64 8.13 15.95 -9.31
N GLU A 65 7.16 16.28 -10.16
CA GLU A 65 6.25 15.31 -10.78
C GLU A 65 7.01 14.23 -11.56
N ARG A 66 7.95 14.64 -12.44
CA ARG A 66 8.78 13.72 -13.24
C ARG A 66 9.73 12.89 -12.37
N ALA A 67 10.32 13.48 -11.33
CA ALA A 67 11.18 12.76 -10.41
C ALA A 67 10.41 11.70 -9.61
N VAL A 68 9.18 11.99 -9.17
CA VAL A 68 8.30 11.01 -8.52
C VAL A 68 7.90 9.90 -9.50
N ALA A 69 7.57 10.24 -10.75
CA ALA A 69 7.25 9.26 -11.78
C ALA A 69 8.44 8.33 -12.07
N ARG A 70 9.68 8.87 -12.06
CA ARG A 70 10.92 8.11 -12.21
C ARG A 70 11.07 7.04 -11.12
N GLU A 71 10.90 7.41 -9.87
CA GLU A 71 10.95 6.45 -8.76
C GLU A 71 9.82 5.39 -8.83
N ARG A 72 8.65 5.77 -9.32
CA ARG A 72 7.57 4.81 -9.57
C ARG A 72 7.88 3.83 -10.70
N VAL A 73 8.63 4.25 -11.72
CA VAL A 73 9.12 3.35 -12.78
C VAL A 73 10.07 2.31 -12.20
N ARG A 74 10.98 2.71 -11.29
CA ARG A 74 11.84 1.75 -10.56
C ARG A 74 11.02 0.70 -9.83
N LEU A 75 10.03 1.12 -9.05
CA LEU A 75 9.14 0.20 -8.33
C LEU A 75 8.35 -0.70 -9.27
N ALA A 76 7.90 -0.19 -10.44
CA ALA A 76 7.21 -0.97 -11.45
C ALA A 76 8.11 -2.03 -12.11
N LEU A 77 9.42 -1.82 -12.11
CA LEU A 77 10.45 -2.78 -12.55
C LEU A 77 10.89 -3.75 -11.44
N GLY A 78 10.36 -3.60 -10.22
CA GLY A 78 10.78 -4.37 -9.05
C GLY A 78 12.12 -3.94 -8.45
N GLN A 79 12.62 -2.75 -8.82
CA GLN A 79 13.87 -2.20 -8.29
C GLN A 79 13.64 -1.50 -6.95
N ASP A 80 14.73 -1.31 -6.20
CA ASP A 80 14.74 -0.41 -5.05
C ASP A 80 14.68 1.05 -5.47
N LEU A 81 14.22 1.90 -4.58
CA LEU A 81 14.33 3.33 -4.76
C LEU A 81 15.80 3.73 -4.65
N ARG A 82 16.20 4.76 -5.41
CA ARG A 82 17.53 5.34 -5.26
C ARG A 82 17.68 6.01 -3.91
N GLU A 83 18.90 6.15 -3.47
CA GLU A 83 19.22 6.96 -2.30
C GLU A 83 18.77 8.42 -2.53
N PHE A 84 18.19 9.02 -1.48
CA PHE A 84 17.68 10.38 -1.57
C PHE A 84 18.81 11.38 -1.82
N GLY A 85 18.72 12.11 -2.93
CA GLY A 85 19.78 13.04 -3.37
C GLY A 85 20.78 12.46 -4.37
N ALA A 86 20.85 11.13 -4.54
CA ALA A 86 21.70 10.51 -5.54
C ALA A 86 21.15 10.69 -6.95
N HIS A 87 22.03 10.76 -7.94
CA HIS A 87 21.67 10.73 -9.36
C HIS A 87 22.07 9.37 -9.94
N GLU A 88 21.07 8.49 -10.09
CA GLU A 88 21.23 7.18 -10.69
C GLU A 88 20.25 7.02 -11.85
N PRO A 89 20.68 6.54 -13.03
CA PRO A 89 19.78 6.15 -14.11
C PRO A 89 18.82 5.04 -13.64
N ILE A 90 17.64 4.94 -14.26
CA ILE A 90 16.71 3.83 -13.98
C ILE A 90 17.33 2.51 -14.46
N ILE A 91 18.22 2.59 -15.43
CA ILE A 91 18.75 1.46 -16.20
C ILE A 91 20.06 0.89 -15.61
N ASP A 92 20.66 1.48 -14.58
CA ASP A 92 21.98 1.03 -14.09
C ASP A 92 22.03 -0.47 -13.74
N HIS A 93 20.87 -1.09 -13.53
CA HIS A 93 20.74 -2.52 -13.34
C HIS A 93 19.52 -3.10 -14.08
N PRO A 94 19.47 -3.01 -15.45
CA PRO A 94 18.32 -3.51 -16.21
C PRO A 94 18.19 -5.02 -16.16
N GLU A 95 19.30 -5.76 -16.11
CA GLU A 95 19.31 -7.21 -16.17
C GLU A 95 18.61 -7.91 -15.01
N PRO A 96 18.79 -7.50 -13.72
CA PRO A 96 18.07 -8.15 -12.64
C PRO A 96 16.56 -7.96 -12.73
N SER A 97 16.11 -6.82 -13.29
CA SER A 97 14.68 -6.50 -13.42
C SER A 97 13.96 -7.33 -14.49
N LEU A 98 14.70 -7.90 -15.44
CA LEU A 98 14.17 -8.65 -16.58
C LEU A 98 14.52 -10.14 -16.53
N THR A 99 15.03 -10.63 -15.41
CA THR A 99 15.27 -12.07 -15.24
C THR A 99 13.98 -12.79 -14.83
N THR A 100 13.77 -13.97 -15.40
CA THR A 100 12.58 -14.80 -15.14
C THR A 100 12.61 -15.50 -13.78
N HIS A 101 13.72 -15.48 -13.09
CA HIS A 101 13.93 -16.21 -11.83
C HIS A 101 14.10 -15.30 -10.60
N ARG A 102 13.95 -13.99 -10.77
CA ARG A 102 14.07 -13.07 -9.65
C ARG A 102 12.82 -13.09 -8.80
N VAL A 103 13.00 -13.34 -7.52
CA VAL A 103 11.99 -13.07 -6.49
C VAL A 103 12.21 -11.66 -5.97
N VAL A 104 11.15 -10.85 -5.90
CA VAL A 104 11.24 -9.51 -5.32
C VAL A 104 11.51 -9.62 -3.83
N GLU A 105 12.63 -9.06 -3.40
CA GLU A 105 13.03 -9.03 -2.01
C GLU A 105 12.44 -7.80 -1.28
N LYS A 106 12.37 -7.90 0.04
CA LYS A 106 12.01 -6.73 0.87
C LYS A 106 12.96 -5.55 0.61
N PRO A 107 12.47 -4.33 0.75
CA PRO A 107 11.12 -3.93 1.13
C PRO A 107 10.11 -4.04 -0.03
N TYR A 108 8.93 -4.63 0.23
CA TYR A 108 7.85 -4.67 -0.77
C TYR A 108 7.11 -3.35 -0.93
N VAL A 109 7.17 -2.50 0.09
CA VAL A 109 6.57 -1.16 0.12
C VAL A 109 7.64 -0.17 0.55
N ALA A 110 7.80 0.92 -0.20
CA ALA A 110 8.85 1.90 0.02
C ALA A 110 8.30 3.34 -0.02
N VAL A 111 8.99 4.26 0.66
CA VAL A 111 8.64 5.68 0.69
C VAL A 111 9.46 6.43 -0.35
N ILE A 112 8.80 7.01 -1.32
CA ILE A 112 9.36 7.94 -2.30
C ILE A 112 9.58 9.28 -1.59
N LYS A 113 10.75 9.50 -1.00
CA LYS A 113 11.03 10.66 -0.14
C LYS A 113 10.73 11.99 -0.84
N ILE A 114 11.03 12.14 -2.13
CA ILE A 114 10.73 13.35 -2.91
C ILE A 114 9.23 13.65 -3.02
N ALA A 115 8.37 12.64 -2.84
CA ALA A 115 6.92 12.78 -2.83
C ALA A 115 6.34 13.00 -1.42
N CYS A 116 7.15 12.80 -0.37
CA CYS A 116 6.71 12.88 1.02
C CYS A 116 6.68 14.33 1.50
N GLU A 117 5.51 14.82 1.89
CA GLU A 117 5.31 16.20 2.37
C GLU A 117 5.55 16.37 3.88
N ARG A 118 6.23 15.42 4.53
CA ARG A 118 6.59 15.48 5.95
C ARG A 118 5.42 15.87 6.84
N CYS A 119 4.27 15.20 6.65
CA CYS A 119 3.05 15.47 7.39
C CYS A 119 3.31 15.52 8.89
N ALA A 120 2.59 16.40 9.58
CA ALA A 120 2.74 16.56 11.03
C ALA A 120 2.46 15.24 11.75
N ARG A 121 3.29 14.92 12.74
CA ARG A 121 3.06 13.80 13.65
C ARG A 121 1.85 14.09 14.54
N LYS A 122 1.35 13.07 15.23
CA LYS A 122 0.23 13.19 16.20
C LYS A 122 0.40 14.42 17.07
N SER A 123 -0.47 15.42 16.92
CA SER A 123 -0.38 16.68 17.66
C SER A 123 -1.68 17.46 17.62
N TYR A 124 -1.92 18.23 18.68
CA TYR A 124 -2.95 19.25 18.68
C TYR A 124 -2.36 20.58 18.20
N VAL A 125 -3.08 21.27 17.35
CA VAL A 125 -2.71 22.59 16.83
C VAL A 125 -3.87 23.56 16.95
N VAL A 126 -3.58 24.83 17.21
CA VAL A 126 -4.57 25.88 17.21
C VAL A 126 -4.73 26.42 15.80
N SER A 127 -5.95 26.41 15.29
CA SER A 127 -6.29 26.95 13.97
C SER A 127 -6.58 28.45 14.03
N ASP A 128 -6.79 29.05 12.86
CA ASP A 128 -7.15 30.46 12.69
C ASP A 128 -8.54 30.81 13.28
N GLN A 129 -9.37 29.81 13.58
CA GLN A 129 -10.66 29.97 14.24
C GLN A 129 -10.53 30.37 15.73
N CYS A 130 -9.32 30.43 16.28
CA CYS A 130 -9.09 30.86 17.64
C CYS A 130 -9.48 32.36 17.82
N MET A 131 -10.53 32.61 18.55
CA MET A 131 -11.04 33.96 18.82
C MET A 131 -10.27 34.68 19.93
N GLY A 132 -9.30 34.08 20.58
CA GLY A 132 -8.58 34.70 21.69
C GLY A 132 -9.45 35.01 22.90
N CYS A 133 -10.45 34.17 23.20
CA CYS A 133 -11.47 34.40 24.24
C CYS A 133 -10.86 34.75 25.59
N VAL A 134 -11.55 35.60 26.38
CA VAL A 134 -11.05 36.06 27.68
C VAL A 134 -11.02 34.94 28.72
N ALA A 135 -11.97 34.01 28.69
CA ALA A 135 -12.06 32.89 29.63
C ALA A 135 -10.96 31.87 29.50
N ARG A 136 -10.39 31.70 28.29
CA ARG A 136 -9.25 30.80 27.96
C ARG A 136 -9.34 29.39 28.57
N PRO A 137 -10.44 28.67 28.40
CA PRO A 137 -10.62 27.36 29.04
C PRO A 137 -9.51 26.35 28.61
N CYS A 138 -8.99 26.47 27.41
CA CYS A 138 -7.88 25.60 26.91
C CYS A 138 -6.58 25.79 27.71
N LEU A 139 -6.29 26.97 28.21
CA LEU A 139 -5.13 27.24 29.06
C LEU A 139 -5.37 26.68 30.47
N ASN A 140 -6.53 26.88 31.03
CA ASN A 140 -6.87 26.47 32.40
C ASN A 140 -6.93 24.94 32.54
N VAL A 141 -7.35 24.21 31.52
CA VAL A 141 -7.45 22.73 31.54
C VAL A 141 -6.10 22.02 31.33
N CYS A 142 -5.08 22.77 30.87
CA CYS A 142 -3.78 22.14 30.50
C CYS A 142 -2.91 21.89 31.73
N SER A 143 -2.91 20.67 32.28
CA SER A 143 -2.09 20.28 33.43
C SER A 143 -0.57 20.32 33.16
N LYS A 144 -0.15 20.37 31.86
CA LYS A 144 1.26 20.44 31.46
C LYS A 144 1.71 21.87 31.14
N ASN A 145 0.83 22.90 31.33
CA ASN A 145 1.12 24.27 30.95
C ASN A 145 1.66 24.43 29.53
N ALA A 146 1.24 23.53 28.61
CA ALA A 146 1.65 23.55 27.23
C ALA A 146 0.92 24.56 26.36
N VAL A 147 -0.25 25.09 26.82
CA VAL A 147 -0.98 26.12 26.11
C VAL A 147 -0.51 27.48 26.61
N LYS A 148 -0.08 28.33 25.68
CA LYS A 148 0.36 29.71 25.94
C LYS A 148 -0.47 30.68 25.11
N VAL A 149 -0.54 31.93 25.50
CA VAL A 149 -1.16 32.99 24.70
C VAL A 149 -0.07 33.86 24.10
N THR A 150 -0.10 34.00 22.78
CA THR A 150 0.83 34.86 22.04
C THR A 150 0.01 35.71 21.08
N GLN A 151 0.19 37.01 21.10
CA GLN A 151 -0.54 37.96 20.25
C GLN A 151 -2.09 37.76 20.32
N GLY A 152 -2.62 37.57 21.52
CA GLY A 152 -4.05 37.41 21.76
C GLY A 152 -4.61 36.01 21.45
N ARG A 153 -3.88 35.13 20.77
CA ARG A 153 -4.31 33.77 20.38
C ARG A 153 -3.57 32.70 21.17
N SER A 154 -4.23 31.56 21.38
CA SER A 154 -3.60 30.42 22.01
C SER A 154 -2.60 29.78 21.07
N LYS A 155 -1.48 29.29 21.59
CA LYS A 155 -0.48 28.43 20.91
C LYS A 155 -0.16 27.24 21.80
N ILE A 156 0.10 26.09 21.20
CA ILE A 156 0.48 24.87 21.90
C ILE A 156 2.00 24.69 21.75
N ASP A 157 2.69 24.63 22.88
CA ASP A 157 4.08 24.30 23.00
C ASP A 157 4.24 22.78 22.82
N ARG A 158 4.84 22.36 21.72
CA ARG A 158 4.95 20.94 21.33
C ARG A 158 5.83 20.14 22.27
N ASP A 159 6.85 20.76 22.86
CA ASP A 159 7.81 20.07 23.73
C ASP A 159 7.17 19.72 25.09
N LYS A 160 6.16 20.48 25.50
CA LYS A 160 5.40 20.26 26.73
C LYS A 160 4.10 19.49 26.53
N CYS A 161 3.58 19.44 25.30
CA CYS A 161 2.30 18.85 25.00
C CYS A 161 2.37 17.32 24.98
N VAL A 162 1.57 16.68 25.82
CA VAL A 162 1.43 15.20 25.87
C VAL A 162 0.26 14.67 25.03
N ASN A 163 -0.31 15.49 24.15
CA ASN A 163 -1.39 15.13 23.23
C ASN A 163 -2.66 14.54 23.90
N CYS A 164 -3.01 14.98 25.12
CA CYS A 164 -4.15 14.45 25.86
C CYS A 164 -5.53 14.93 25.36
N GLY A 165 -5.60 15.93 24.50
CA GLY A 165 -6.82 16.43 23.86
C GLY A 165 -7.75 17.29 24.72
N ARG A 166 -7.53 17.45 26.02
CA ARG A 166 -8.42 18.19 26.91
C ARG A 166 -8.70 19.63 26.45
N CYS A 167 -7.67 20.31 25.92
CA CYS A 167 -7.81 21.68 25.41
C CYS A 167 -8.75 21.78 24.21
N ALA A 168 -8.79 20.73 23.36
CA ALA A 168 -9.69 20.65 22.22
C ALA A 168 -11.17 20.50 22.70
N GLN A 169 -11.39 19.64 23.70
CA GLN A 169 -12.72 19.34 24.23
C GLN A 169 -13.41 20.56 24.86
N VAL A 170 -12.63 21.44 25.48
CA VAL A 170 -13.18 22.62 26.19
C VAL A 170 -13.22 23.87 25.31
N CYS A 171 -12.76 23.83 24.09
CA CYS A 171 -12.74 24.98 23.19
C CYS A 171 -14.13 25.21 22.58
N PRO A 172 -14.83 26.31 22.92
CA PRO A 172 -16.19 26.58 22.44
C PRO A 172 -16.23 26.88 20.93
N TYR A 173 -15.09 27.20 20.34
CA TYR A 173 -14.94 27.50 18.90
C TYR A 173 -14.40 26.35 18.09
N ASN A 174 -14.15 25.17 18.67
CA ASN A 174 -13.49 24.04 18.02
C ASN A 174 -12.19 24.43 17.28
N ALA A 175 -11.48 25.44 17.81
CA ALA A 175 -10.28 26.01 17.18
C ALA A 175 -9.04 25.17 17.40
N ILE A 176 -9.10 24.10 18.20
CA ILE A 176 -7.96 23.21 18.48
C ILE A 176 -8.22 21.88 17.78
N LEU A 177 -7.42 21.62 16.74
CA LEU A 177 -7.56 20.48 15.85
C LEU A 177 -6.50 19.42 16.14
N TYR A 178 -6.92 18.16 16.15
CA TYR A 178 -6.01 17.02 16.13
C TYR A 178 -5.49 16.79 14.72
N ARG A 179 -4.18 16.65 14.58
CA ARG A 179 -3.53 16.30 13.32
C ARG A 179 -2.70 15.05 13.52
N GLU A 180 -2.73 14.19 12.54
CA GLU A 180 -1.89 13.00 12.48
C GLU A 180 -1.41 12.76 11.05
N ARG A 181 -0.35 11.98 10.93
CA ARG A 181 0.18 11.57 9.65
C ARG A 181 -0.67 10.40 9.11
N PRO A 182 -1.32 10.54 7.93
CA PRO A 182 -2.27 9.52 7.46
C PRO A 182 -1.66 8.12 7.30
N CYS A 183 -0.41 8.00 6.83
CA CYS A 183 0.25 6.70 6.67
C CYS A 183 0.62 6.06 8.02
N GLU A 184 1.01 6.87 9.03
CA GLU A 184 1.30 6.41 10.39
C GLU A 184 0.01 5.98 11.10
N SER A 185 -1.05 6.77 10.98
CA SER A 185 -2.37 6.46 11.56
C SER A 185 -3.00 5.20 10.97
N ALA A 186 -2.76 4.93 9.69
CA ALA A 186 -3.27 3.75 9.01
C ALA A 186 -2.47 2.47 9.30
N CYS A 187 -1.29 2.58 9.94
CA CYS A 187 -0.44 1.42 10.19
C CYS A 187 -0.84 0.70 11.47
N GLY A 188 -1.53 -0.44 11.35
CA GLY A 188 -2.00 -1.23 12.49
C GLY A 188 -0.91 -1.96 13.29
N VAL A 189 0.37 -1.86 12.85
CA VAL A 189 1.53 -2.46 13.54
C VAL A 189 2.61 -1.44 13.87
N ASP A 190 2.29 -0.14 13.79
CA ASP A 190 3.17 0.99 14.10
C ASP A 190 4.55 0.95 13.40
N ALA A 191 4.60 0.35 12.21
CA ALA A 191 5.84 0.20 11.44
C ALA A 191 6.29 1.50 10.74
N ILE A 192 5.54 2.61 10.81
CA ILE A 192 5.86 3.87 10.15
C ILE A 192 6.25 4.92 11.18
N VAL A 193 7.46 5.42 11.02
CA VAL A 193 8.04 6.46 11.89
C VAL A 193 8.45 7.68 11.05
N ALA A 194 8.92 8.74 11.70
CA ALA A 194 9.61 9.84 11.00
C ALA A 194 11.12 9.63 11.11
N ASP A 195 11.83 9.80 10.00
CA ASP A 195 13.29 9.91 10.02
C ASP A 195 13.76 11.27 10.61
N ALA A 196 15.07 11.48 10.66
CA ALA A 196 15.67 12.69 11.23
C ALA A 196 15.25 13.97 10.49
N GLU A 197 14.99 13.88 9.18
CA GLU A 197 14.56 14.97 8.32
C GLU A 197 13.03 15.15 8.33
N GLY A 198 12.29 14.27 9.02
CA GLY A 198 10.84 14.29 9.17
C GLY A 198 10.07 13.59 8.03
N PHE A 199 10.75 12.89 7.12
CA PHE A 199 10.09 12.03 6.15
C PHE A 199 9.51 10.77 6.81
N ALA A 200 8.52 10.17 6.18
CA ALA A 200 8.07 8.85 6.61
C ALA A 200 9.14 7.80 6.31
N GLU A 201 9.36 6.91 7.25
CA GLU A 201 10.24 5.76 7.13
C GLU A 201 9.50 4.52 7.55
N ILE A 202 9.68 3.40 6.82
CA ILE A 202 9.04 2.13 7.11
C ILE A 202 10.06 1.19 7.74
N ASN A 203 9.81 0.78 8.98
CA ASN A 203 10.58 -0.29 9.61
C ASN A 203 10.16 -1.63 8.98
N ASN A 204 11.05 -2.23 8.18
CA ASN A 204 10.78 -3.45 7.44
C ASN A 204 10.71 -4.71 8.31
N ASP A 205 11.23 -4.69 9.52
CA ASP A 205 11.17 -5.81 10.45
C ASP A 205 9.77 -5.94 11.06
N THR A 206 9.14 -4.81 11.39
CA THR A 206 7.77 -4.75 11.91
C THR A 206 6.72 -4.70 10.81
N CYS A 207 7.07 -4.24 9.61
CA CYS A 207 6.15 -4.10 8.48
C CYS A 207 5.61 -5.46 8.03
N VAL A 208 4.29 -5.61 7.99
CA VAL A 208 3.58 -6.82 7.53
C VAL A 208 3.16 -6.76 6.05
N SER A 209 3.56 -5.73 5.33
CA SER A 209 3.34 -5.54 3.88
C SER A 209 1.86 -5.54 3.46
N CYS A 210 0.95 -5.09 4.34
CA CYS A 210 -0.49 -5.05 4.05
C CYS A 210 -0.91 -4.00 3.01
N GLY A 211 -0.06 -3.00 2.71
CA GLY A 211 -0.29 -1.97 1.70
C GLY A 211 -1.24 -0.83 2.13
N LEU A 212 -1.78 -0.83 3.35
CA LEU A 212 -2.76 0.17 3.79
C LEU A 212 -2.19 1.60 3.74
N CYS A 213 -0.92 1.78 4.06
CA CYS A 213 -0.21 3.07 3.96
C CYS A 213 -0.12 3.61 2.52
N VAL A 214 -0.11 2.72 1.50
CA VAL A 214 -0.07 3.12 0.08
C VAL A 214 -1.36 3.85 -0.31
N VAL A 215 -2.51 3.31 0.13
CA VAL A 215 -3.82 3.90 -0.19
C VAL A 215 -4.17 5.08 0.70
N SER A 216 -3.63 5.13 1.92
CA SER A 216 -3.91 6.20 2.88
C SER A 216 -3.08 7.46 2.66
N CYS A 217 -1.99 7.38 1.87
CA CYS A 217 -1.15 8.54 1.61
C CYS A 217 -1.75 9.47 0.53
N PRO A 218 -2.26 10.68 0.88
CA PRO A 218 -2.88 11.57 -0.09
C PRO A 218 -1.89 12.15 -1.10
N PHE A 219 -0.61 12.13 -0.77
CA PHE A 219 0.47 12.60 -1.65
C PHE A 219 1.01 11.50 -2.56
N GLY A 220 0.54 10.25 -2.39
CA GLY A 220 1.07 9.12 -3.11
C GLY A 220 2.59 8.93 -2.93
N ALA A 221 3.09 9.25 -1.74
CA ALA A 221 4.51 9.12 -1.43
C ALA A 221 4.95 7.69 -1.13
N ILE A 222 4.01 6.75 -1.02
CA ILE A 222 4.33 5.35 -0.75
C ILE A 222 3.95 4.53 -1.97
N GLY A 223 4.85 3.65 -2.38
CA GLY A 223 4.65 2.77 -3.52
C GLY A 223 5.06 1.34 -3.21
N GLU A 224 4.49 0.40 -3.92
CA GLU A 224 4.83 -1.02 -3.89
C GLU A 224 5.76 -1.40 -5.03
N LYS A 225 6.66 -2.34 -4.79
CA LYS A 225 7.40 -3.03 -5.83
C LYS A 225 6.48 -4.00 -6.59
N SER A 226 6.71 -4.13 -7.88
CA SER A 226 5.93 -4.99 -8.77
C SER A 226 6.81 -5.99 -9.49
N GLU A 227 6.35 -7.21 -9.65
CA GLU A 227 6.97 -8.24 -10.49
C GLU A 227 6.41 -8.26 -11.92
N MET A 228 5.63 -7.25 -12.29
CA MET A 228 5.00 -7.16 -13.61
C MET A 228 6.01 -7.22 -14.76
N ALA A 229 7.17 -6.58 -14.59
CA ALA A 229 8.23 -6.58 -15.60
C ALA A 229 8.77 -8.00 -15.86
N GLN A 230 9.01 -8.75 -14.79
CA GLN A 230 9.50 -10.15 -14.85
C GLN A 230 8.48 -11.07 -15.50
N VAL A 231 7.20 -10.94 -15.10
CA VAL A 231 6.08 -11.70 -15.69
C VAL A 231 5.97 -11.45 -17.19
N LEU A 232 6.00 -10.20 -17.63
CA LEU A 232 5.90 -9.85 -19.05
C LEU A 232 7.12 -10.31 -19.83
N HIS A 233 8.31 -10.25 -19.22
CA HIS A 233 9.52 -10.79 -19.83
C HIS A 233 9.44 -12.31 -20.00
N ALA A 234 8.96 -13.03 -18.98
CA ALA A 234 8.75 -14.48 -19.04
C ALA A 234 7.78 -14.86 -20.17
N ILE A 235 6.64 -14.19 -20.29
CA ILE A 235 5.65 -14.40 -21.35
C ILE A 235 6.31 -14.16 -22.72
N ARG A 236 7.05 -13.07 -22.86
CA ARG A 236 7.71 -12.73 -24.12
C ARG A 236 8.82 -13.73 -24.52
N SER A 237 9.48 -14.31 -23.52
CA SER A 237 10.48 -15.36 -23.70
C SER A 237 9.87 -16.72 -24.02
N GLY A 238 8.54 -16.82 -24.14
CA GLY A 238 7.84 -18.07 -24.47
C GLY A 238 7.63 -19.02 -23.30
N LEU A 239 7.88 -18.58 -22.06
CA LEU A 239 7.60 -19.40 -20.89
C LEU A 239 6.10 -19.49 -20.62
N PRO A 240 5.57 -20.66 -20.23
CA PRO A 240 4.16 -20.84 -19.91
C PRO A 240 3.84 -20.20 -18.55
N VAL A 241 3.35 -18.95 -18.56
CA VAL A 241 2.93 -18.22 -17.35
C VAL A 241 1.43 -18.36 -17.17
N TRP A 242 0.99 -18.76 -15.98
CA TRP A 242 -0.41 -18.84 -15.62
C TRP A 242 -0.81 -17.67 -14.73
N ALA A 243 -2.02 -17.15 -14.95
CA ALA A 243 -2.58 -16.09 -14.12
C ALA A 243 -3.58 -16.65 -13.11
N GLU A 244 -3.32 -16.43 -11.84
CA GLU A 244 -4.27 -16.68 -10.75
C GLU A 244 -5.06 -15.41 -10.42
N LEU A 245 -6.37 -15.50 -10.49
CA LEU A 245 -7.28 -14.37 -10.30
C LEU A 245 -8.02 -14.51 -8.96
N ALA A 246 -7.76 -13.56 -8.05
CA ALA A 246 -8.49 -13.49 -6.80
C ALA A 246 -9.97 -13.15 -7.05
N PRO A 247 -10.94 -13.63 -6.24
CA PRO A 247 -12.37 -13.37 -6.43
C PRO A 247 -12.73 -11.88 -6.52
N SER A 248 -11.92 -11.01 -5.92
CA SER A 248 -12.08 -9.55 -5.95
C SER A 248 -11.93 -8.91 -7.33
N PHE A 249 -11.49 -9.65 -8.37
CA PHE A 249 -11.40 -9.12 -9.74
C PHE A 249 -12.77 -8.77 -10.33
N VAL A 250 -13.83 -9.39 -9.85
CA VAL A 250 -15.20 -9.17 -10.32
C VAL A 250 -15.65 -7.73 -10.02
N GLY A 251 -16.13 -7.05 -11.03
CA GLY A 251 -16.62 -5.67 -10.94
C GLY A 251 -15.54 -4.58 -10.90
N GLN A 252 -14.25 -4.93 -10.93
CA GLN A 252 -13.15 -3.94 -10.88
C GLN A 252 -13.06 -3.06 -12.13
N PHE A 253 -13.47 -3.58 -13.29
CA PHE A 253 -13.36 -2.89 -14.58
C PHE A 253 -14.70 -2.36 -15.09
N GLY A 254 -15.66 -2.21 -14.16
CA GLY A 254 -17.00 -1.72 -14.44
C GLY A 254 -17.99 -2.80 -14.92
N PRO A 255 -19.27 -2.45 -15.08
CA PRO A 255 -20.34 -3.43 -15.28
C PRO A 255 -20.28 -4.16 -16.63
N LEU A 256 -19.60 -3.60 -17.63
CA LEU A 256 -19.46 -4.22 -18.95
C LEU A 256 -18.33 -5.26 -19.02
N ALA A 257 -17.44 -5.30 -18.02
CA ALA A 257 -16.34 -6.26 -17.92
C ALA A 257 -16.80 -7.48 -17.13
N THR A 258 -17.48 -8.40 -17.80
CA THR A 258 -17.86 -9.67 -17.18
C THR A 258 -16.63 -10.52 -16.84
N PRO A 259 -16.72 -11.46 -15.87
CA PRO A 259 -15.60 -12.35 -15.54
C PRO A 259 -15.01 -13.05 -16.77
N GLN A 260 -15.84 -13.53 -17.69
CA GLN A 260 -15.41 -14.22 -18.91
C GLN A 260 -14.60 -13.28 -19.82
N LYS A 261 -15.00 -12.01 -19.95
CA LYS A 261 -14.23 -11.01 -20.71
C LYS A 261 -12.87 -10.72 -20.09
N ILE A 262 -12.80 -10.68 -18.76
CA ILE A 262 -11.54 -10.48 -18.04
C ILE A 262 -10.61 -11.67 -18.25
N LEU A 263 -11.11 -12.90 -18.10
CA LEU A 263 -10.34 -14.12 -18.37
C LEU A 263 -9.83 -14.16 -19.82
N ALA A 264 -10.68 -13.80 -20.79
CA ALA A 264 -10.28 -13.71 -22.20
C ALA A 264 -9.22 -12.62 -22.43
N ALA A 265 -9.34 -11.48 -21.77
CA ALA A 265 -8.36 -10.40 -21.85
C ALA A 265 -7.00 -10.81 -21.28
N VAL A 266 -6.97 -11.53 -20.16
CA VAL A 266 -5.73 -12.06 -19.56
C VAL A 266 -5.04 -13.03 -20.52
N ARG A 267 -5.80 -13.95 -21.14
CA ARG A 267 -5.25 -14.85 -22.19
C ARG A 267 -4.72 -14.06 -23.39
N ALA A 268 -5.41 -13.02 -23.83
CA ALA A 268 -4.96 -12.16 -24.93
C ALA A 268 -3.69 -11.36 -24.58
N LEU A 269 -3.34 -11.19 -23.32
CA LEU A 269 -2.06 -10.63 -22.88
C LEU A 269 -0.90 -11.62 -23.04
N GLY A 270 -1.17 -12.89 -23.32
CA GLY A 270 -0.16 -13.92 -23.56
C GLY A 270 0.04 -14.92 -22.42
N PHE A 271 -0.82 -14.89 -21.39
CA PHE A 271 -0.79 -15.93 -20.37
C PHE A 271 -1.20 -17.29 -20.97
N ALA A 272 -0.49 -18.35 -20.59
CA ALA A 272 -0.76 -19.71 -21.04
C ALA A 272 -2.12 -20.24 -20.53
N GLY A 273 -2.55 -19.77 -19.36
CA GLY A 273 -3.83 -20.13 -18.79
C GLY A 273 -4.24 -19.19 -17.65
N THR A 274 -5.48 -19.40 -17.20
CA THR A 274 -6.07 -18.65 -16.09
C THR A 274 -6.70 -19.62 -15.10
N ALA A 275 -6.53 -19.36 -13.81
CA ALA A 275 -7.22 -20.09 -12.74
C ALA A 275 -7.87 -19.09 -11.74
N GLU A 276 -9.00 -19.47 -11.19
CA GLU A 276 -9.65 -18.70 -10.14
C GLU A 276 -9.18 -19.20 -8.76
N VAL A 277 -8.65 -18.29 -7.95
CA VAL A 277 -8.14 -18.58 -6.60
C VAL A 277 -9.27 -19.05 -5.66
N ALA A 278 -10.53 -18.76 -6.01
CA ALA A 278 -11.69 -19.30 -5.30
C ALA A 278 -11.66 -20.84 -5.18
N TYR A 279 -11.18 -21.54 -6.21
CA TYR A 279 -11.03 -22.99 -6.17
C TYR A 279 -10.02 -23.45 -5.09
N GLY A 280 -8.88 -22.75 -4.98
CA GLY A 280 -7.93 -23.02 -3.89
C GLY A 280 -8.48 -22.66 -2.51
N ALA A 281 -9.40 -21.68 -2.44
CA ALA A 281 -10.09 -21.35 -1.19
C ALA A 281 -11.01 -22.49 -0.73
N ASP A 282 -11.72 -23.16 -1.64
CA ASP A 282 -12.57 -24.32 -1.30
C ASP A 282 -11.72 -25.47 -0.72
N ILE A 283 -10.51 -25.69 -1.26
CA ILE A 283 -9.57 -26.68 -0.73
C ILE A 283 -9.08 -26.28 0.67
N ALA A 284 -8.65 -25.03 0.82
CA ALA A 284 -8.16 -24.52 2.10
C ALA A 284 -9.22 -24.58 3.20
N ILE A 285 -10.50 -24.32 2.87
CA ILE A 285 -11.62 -24.44 3.82
C ILE A 285 -11.79 -25.88 4.33
N LEU A 286 -11.60 -26.88 3.49
CA LEU A 286 -11.68 -28.29 3.94
C LEU A 286 -10.57 -28.62 4.94
N GLU A 287 -9.33 -28.22 4.66
CA GLU A 287 -8.19 -28.41 5.57
C GLU A 287 -8.38 -27.65 6.90
N GLU A 288 -8.81 -26.38 6.81
CA GLU A 288 -9.06 -25.55 8.00
C GLU A 288 -10.24 -26.12 8.82
N GLY A 289 -11.27 -26.63 8.17
CA GLY A 289 -12.42 -27.23 8.82
C GLY A 289 -12.07 -28.45 9.67
N GLU A 290 -11.20 -29.32 9.17
CA GLU A 290 -10.69 -30.47 9.94
C GLU A 290 -9.97 -30.03 11.20
N LYS A 291 -9.09 -29.03 11.10
CA LYS A 291 -8.37 -28.46 12.25
C LYS A 291 -9.29 -27.77 13.26
N VAL A 292 -10.36 -27.11 12.80
CA VAL A 292 -11.40 -26.57 13.69
C VAL A 292 -12.08 -27.67 14.47
N LEU A 293 -12.43 -28.78 13.82
CA LEU A 293 -13.05 -29.95 14.47
C LEU A 293 -12.12 -30.63 15.48
N GLU A 294 -10.79 -30.66 15.21
CA GLU A 294 -9.79 -31.15 16.16
C GLU A 294 -9.79 -30.30 17.44
N VAL A 295 -9.64 -28.96 17.29
CA VAL A 295 -9.65 -28.03 18.43
C VAL A 295 -10.97 -28.12 19.22
N PHE A 296 -12.09 -28.28 18.52
CA PHE A 296 -13.38 -28.46 19.17
C PHE A 296 -13.45 -29.76 20.01
N ARG A 297 -12.93 -30.88 19.49
CA ARG A 297 -12.83 -32.15 20.21
C ARG A 297 -11.89 -32.07 21.42
N GLU A 298 -10.72 -31.43 21.23
CA GLU A 298 -9.79 -31.18 22.34
C GLU A 298 -10.43 -30.42 23.49
N ARG A 299 -11.22 -29.39 23.19
CA ARG A 299 -11.93 -28.60 24.21
C ARG A 299 -13.08 -29.32 24.85
N GLN A 300 -13.73 -30.25 24.14
CA GLN A 300 -14.73 -31.12 24.77
C GLN A 300 -14.13 -32.13 25.74
N ALA A 301 -12.92 -32.63 25.43
CA ALA A 301 -12.17 -33.55 26.29
C ALA A 301 -11.51 -32.83 27.48
N ASP A 302 -10.97 -31.63 27.27
CA ASP A 302 -10.34 -30.79 28.29
C ASP A 302 -10.75 -29.32 28.13
N PRO A 303 -11.69 -28.82 28.95
CA PRO A 303 -12.09 -27.40 28.93
C PRO A 303 -10.98 -26.42 29.24
N ALA A 304 -9.87 -26.87 29.83
CA ALA A 304 -8.67 -26.06 30.12
C ALA A 304 -7.65 -26.07 28.98
N ALA A 305 -7.95 -26.73 27.85
CA ALA A 305 -7.07 -26.79 26.69
C ALA A 305 -6.61 -25.39 26.25
N SER A 306 -5.33 -25.25 25.93
CA SER A 306 -4.64 -23.98 25.69
C SER A 306 -5.18 -23.21 24.46
N ARG A 307 -5.75 -23.90 23.47
CA ARG A 307 -6.34 -23.26 22.30
C ARG A 307 -7.75 -22.77 22.57
N THR A 308 -7.91 -21.46 22.69
CA THR A 308 -9.21 -20.84 23.02
C THR A 308 -10.06 -20.49 21.78
N PHE A 309 -9.42 -20.32 20.63
CA PHE A 309 -10.06 -20.05 19.34
C PHE A 309 -9.19 -20.59 18.20
N VAL A 310 -9.72 -20.52 16.98
CA VAL A 310 -9.00 -20.89 15.75
C VAL A 310 -8.92 -19.67 14.85
N GLY A 311 -7.70 -19.19 14.61
CA GLY A 311 -7.42 -18.12 13.66
C GLY A 311 -7.02 -18.69 12.30
N THR A 312 -7.57 -18.17 11.20
CA THR A 312 -7.22 -18.58 9.84
C THR A 312 -5.84 -18.10 9.43
N SER A 313 -5.19 -18.78 8.48
CA SER A 313 -3.86 -18.43 7.96
C SER A 313 -3.87 -17.95 6.50
N CYS A 314 -5.04 -17.75 5.90
CA CYS A 314 -5.17 -17.36 4.49
C CYS A 314 -4.54 -15.99 4.11
N CYS A 315 -4.33 -15.09 5.08
CA CYS A 315 -3.70 -13.78 4.86
C CYS A 315 -2.34 -13.69 5.57
N PRO A 316 -1.21 -13.73 4.86
CA PRO A 316 0.13 -13.64 5.46
C PRO A 316 0.36 -12.36 6.28
N SER A 317 -0.22 -11.24 5.85
CA SER A 317 -0.11 -9.97 6.60
C SER A 317 -0.82 -10.05 7.95
N TRP A 318 -2.02 -10.68 8.00
CA TRP A 318 -2.75 -10.94 9.23
C TRP A 318 -1.94 -11.85 10.18
N VAL A 319 -1.44 -12.98 9.66
CA VAL A 319 -0.64 -13.94 10.46
C VAL A 319 0.57 -13.25 11.08
N ARG A 320 1.30 -12.44 10.30
CA ARG A 320 2.45 -11.67 10.80
C ARG A 320 2.05 -10.63 11.84
N ALA A 321 0.97 -9.88 11.59
CA ALA A 321 0.47 -8.87 12.53
C ALA A 321 0.03 -9.51 13.84
N ALA A 322 -0.71 -10.61 13.79
CA ALA A 322 -1.20 -11.31 14.97
C ALA A 322 -0.04 -11.91 15.79
N ARG A 323 0.93 -12.54 15.15
CA ARG A 323 2.14 -13.07 15.83
C ARG A 323 2.99 -11.98 16.46
N HIS A 324 3.01 -10.78 15.87
CA HIS A 324 3.75 -9.65 16.42
C HIS A 324 3.02 -8.99 17.59
N ALA A 325 1.73 -8.73 17.43
CA ALA A 325 0.93 -8.01 18.43
C ALA A 325 0.44 -8.91 19.58
N PHE A 326 0.26 -10.20 19.33
CA PHE A 326 -0.32 -11.18 20.25
C PHE A 326 0.46 -12.51 20.23
N PRO A 327 1.75 -12.53 20.61
CA PRO A 327 2.58 -13.73 20.53
C PRO A 327 2.01 -14.92 21.30
N ASP A 328 1.34 -14.67 22.43
CA ASP A 328 0.70 -15.72 23.26
C ASP A 328 -0.47 -16.44 22.53
N LEU A 329 -1.06 -15.80 21.53
CA LEU A 329 -2.15 -16.35 20.72
C LEU A 329 -1.66 -16.95 19.40
N ALA A 330 -0.35 -16.94 19.15
CA ALA A 330 0.24 -17.43 17.90
C ALA A 330 -0.07 -18.91 17.65
N THR A 331 -0.20 -19.72 18.71
CA THR A 331 -0.57 -21.15 18.66
C THR A 331 -2.01 -21.39 18.24
N CYS A 332 -2.88 -20.39 18.36
CA CYS A 332 -4.26 -20.44 17.90
C CYS A 332 -4.42 -20.16 16.41
N ILE A 333 -3.36 -19.65 15.73
CA ILE A 333 -3.37 -19.37 14.31
C ILE A 333 -2.97 -20.63 13.56
N GLN A 334 -3.77 -21.01 12.60
CA GLN A 334 -3.54 -22.20 11.79
C GLN A 334 -2.29 -22.06 10.91
N ASP A 335 -1.83 -23.21 10.44
CA ASP A 335 -0.68 -23.36 9.53
C ASP A 335 -1.12 -23.98 8.19
N SER A 336 -2.29 -23.53 7.68
CA SER A 336 -2.83 -24.00 6.41
C SER A 336 -2.24 -23.19 5.26
N SER A 337 -2.10 -23.82 4.11
CA SER A 337 -1.67 -23.14 2.88
C SER A 337 -2.67 -22.05 2.48
N THR A 338 -2.17 -20.96 1.87
CA THR A 338 -3.08 -19.93 1.36
C THR A 338 -3.82 -20.43 0.12
N PRO A 339 -5.03 -19.93 -0.17
CA PRO A 339 -5.78 -20.28 -1.39
C PRO A 339 -4.98 -20.15 -2.68
N MET A 340 -4.15 -19.13 -2.78
CA MET A 340 -3.25 -18.92 -3.93
C MET A 340 -2.23 -20.06 -4.07
N VAL A 341 -1.63 -20.51 -2.97
CA VAL A 341 -0.66 -21.62 -2.97
C VAL A 341 -1.35 -22.94 -3.36
N GLU A 342 -2.56 -23.20 -2.85
CA GLU A 342 -3.32 -24.40 -3.23
C GLU A 342 -3.70 -24.42 -4.70
N THR A 343 -4.12 -23.27 -5.25
CA THR A 343 -4.35 -23.12 -6.70
C THR A 343 -3.09 -23.40 -7.50
N ALA A 344 -1.95 -22.82 -7.10
CA ALA A 344 -0.66 -23.00 -7.77
C ALA A 344 -0.19 -24.47 -7.77
N LYS A 345 -0.35 -25.20 -6.64
CA LYS A 345 -0.05 -26.62 -6.54
C LYS A 345 -0.85 -27.44 -7.57
N ARG A 346 -2.14 -27.14 -7.71
CA ARG A 346 -3.03 -27.82 -8.66
C ARG A 346 -2.67 -27.54 -10.10
N ILE A 347 -2.38 -26.27 -10.44
CA ILE A 347 -1.90 -25.93 -11.78
C ILE A 347 -0.63 -26.71 -12.10
N LYS A 348 0.37 -26.70 -11.22
CA LYS A 348 1.64 -27.41 -11.40
C LYS A 348 1.49 -28.93 -11.51
N ALA A 349 0.45 -29.51 -10.93
CA ALA A 349 0.17 -30.94 -11.05
C ALA A 349 -0.51 -31.31 -12.39
N GLN A 350 -1.07 -30.33 -13.12
CA GLN A 350 -1.78 -30.55 -14.39
C GLN A 350 -0.94 -30.19 -15.62
N VAL A 351 0.14 -29.46 -15.43
CA VAL A 351 1.06 -28.99 -16.49
C VAL A 351 2.39 -29.72 -16.41
#